data_7aaa8b768385ee85b3ca62715e263505
#
_entry.id   7aaa8b768385ee85b3ca62715e263505
#
_cell.length_a   1.000
_cell.length_b   1.000
_cell.length_c   1.000
_cell.angle_alpha   90.00
_cell.angle_beta   90.00
_cell.angle_gamma   90.00
#
_symmetry.space_group_name_H-M   'P 1'
#
loop_
_entity.id
_entity.type
_entity.pdbx_description
1 polymer ?
#
loop_
_entity_poly.entity_id
_entity_poly.type
_entity_poly.pdbx_seq_one_letter_code
_entity_poly.pdbx_strand_id
1 'polypeptide(L)'
;MKVIASGVHIGVDDWLDLETLARACSVRVEYVRTLIDEGLLEPPPQAPALHFGGAELARVRRIRRLQHDFDANLQSVAVMLDLIDADLI
;
A
#
# COMPACT_ATOMS: atom_id res chain seq x y z
N MET A 1 -18.84 -2.60 11.54
CA MET A 1 -18.23 -3.91 11.80
C MET A 1 -16.74 -3.86 11.63
N LYS A 2 -16.04 -4.55 12.47
CA LYS A 2 -14.58 -4.52 12.47
C LYS A 2 -14.03 -5.78 11.87
N VAL A 3 -13.04 -5.63 11.03
CA VAL A 3 -12.35 -6.77 10.44
C VAL A 3 -10.97 -6.82 11.02
N ILE A 4 -10.61 -7.96 11.59
CA ILE A 4 -9.27 -8.15 12.12
C ILE A 4 -8.56 -9.16 11.24
N ALA A 5 -7.49 -8.71 10.60
CA ALA A 5 -6.63 -9.57 9.82
C ALA A 5 -5.22 -9.39 10.35
N SER A 6 -4.63 -10.47 10.82
CA SER A 6 -3.28 -10.44 11.39
C SER A 6 -3.16 -9.46 12.54
N GLY A 7 -4.21 -9.31 13.34
CA GLY A 7 -4.22 -8.40 14.48
C GLY A 7 -4.39 -6.93 14.12
N VAL A 8 -4.57 -6.62 12.85
CA VAL A 8 -4.80 -5.25 12.41
C VAL A 8 -6.29 -5.02 12.27
N HIS A 9 -6.76 -3.98 12.93
CA HIS A 9 -8.16 -3.61 12.86
C HIS A 9 -8.31 -2.37 12.00
N ILE A 10 -9.07 -2.49 10.90
CA ILE A 10 -9.33 -1.39 9.99
C ILE A 10 -10.82 -1.24 9.79
N GLY A 11 -11.38 -0.15 10.28
CA GLY A 11 -12.77 0.20 10.05
C GLY A 11 -12.87 1.35 9.06
N VAL A 12 -14.11 1.77 8.81
CA VAL A 12 -14.40 2.85 7.86
C VAL A 12 -13.74 4.16 8.30
N ASP A 13 -13.72 4.42 9.61
CA ASP A 13 -13.19 5.65 10.16
C ASP A 13 -11.78 5.51 10.70
N ASP A 14 -11.17 4.34 10.52
CA ASP A 14 -9.85 4.05 11.06
C ASP A 14 -8.79 4.28 10.00
N TRP A 15 -8.27 5.50 9.98
CA TRP A 15 -7.19 5.82 9.07
C TRP A 15 -5.85 5.52 9.72
N LEU A 16 -4.94 4.94 8.95
CA LEU A 16 -3.60 4.64 9.40
C LEU A 16 -2.67 5.78 9.01
N ASP A 17 -1.90 6.27 9.97
CA ASP A 17 -0.84 7.22 9.62
C ASP A 17 0.31 6.48 8.94
N LEU A 18 1.28 7.23 8.48
CA LEU A 18 2.40 6.68 7.70
C LEU A 18 3.16 5.60 8.48
N GLU A 19 3.45 5.87 9.75
CA GLU A 19 4.21 4.94 10.58
C GLU A 19 3.42 3.66 10.85
N THR A 20 2.13 3.80 11.14
CA THR A 20 1.28 2.65 11.41
C THR A 20 1.12 1.79 10.16
N LEU A 21 0.96 2.43 8.99
CA LEU A 21 0.90 1.70 7.74
C LEU A 21 2.19 0.90 7.51
N ALA A 22 3.33 1.54 7.67
CA ALA A 22 4.62 0.88 7.50
C ALA A 22 4.77 -0.31 8.44
N ARG A 23 4.39 -0.12 9.69
CA ARG A 23 4.47 -1.19 10.70
C ARG A 23 3.55 -2.35 10.34
N ALA A 24 2.34 -2.05 9.91
CA ALA A 24 1.37 -3.09 9.54
C ALA A 24 1.83 -3.90 8.35
N CYS A 25 2.62 -3.31 7.47
CA CYS A 25 3.17 -3.99 6.30
C CYS A 25 4.57 -4.55 6.54
N SER A 26 5.13 -4.37 7.74
CA SER A 26 6.48 -4.82 8.09
C SER A 26 7.54 -4.23 7.18
N VAL A 27 7.39 -2.95 6.88
CA VAL A 27 8.35 -2.20 6.06
C VAL A 27 8.79 -0.96 6.82
N ARG A 28 9.85 -0.34 6.32
CA ARG A 28 10.31 0.93 6.87
C ARG A 28 9.46 2.08 6.36
N VAL A 29 9.35 3.13 7.16
CA VAL A 29 8.65 4.35 6.76
C VAL A 29 9.25 4.90 5.46
N GLU A 30 10.56 4.85 5.31
CA GLU A 30 11.25 5.32 4.10
C GLU A 30 10.78 4.58 2.86
N TYR A 31 10.50 3.28 2.98
CA TYR A 31 9.98 2.50 1.87
C TYR A 31 8.61 3.04 1.42
N VAL A 32 7.72 3.29 2.38
CA VAL A 32 6.39 3.83 2.06
C VAL A 32 6.52 5.22 1.42
N ARG A 33 7.41 6.06 1.95
CA ARG A 33 7.65 7.38 1.35
C ARG A 33 8.13 7.26 -0.09
N THR A 34 8.98 6.29 -0.37
CA THR A 34 9.45 6.06 -1.74
C THR A 34 8.28 5.66 -2.65
N LEU A 35 7.38 4.83 -2.18
CA LEU A 35 6.19 4.46 -2.96
C LEU A 35 5.34 5.69 -3.29
N ILE A 36 5.20 6.60 -2.34
CA ILE A 36 4.45 7.84 -2.56
C ILE A 36 5.18 8.71 -3.59
N ASP A 37 6.49 8.87 -3.43
CA ASP A 37 7.29 9.70 -4.32
C ASP A 37 7.29 9.17 -5.75
N GLU A 38 7.22 7.86 -5.92
CA GLU A 38 7.19 7.23 -7.24
C GLU A 38 5.78 7.15 -7.82
N GLY A 39 4.79 7.67 -7.10
CA GLY A 39 3.41 7.64 -7.58
C GLY A 39 2.74 6.27 -7.49
N LEU A 40 3.30 5.34 -6.76
CA LEU A 40 2.75 4.00 -6.61
C LEU A 40 1.74 3.89 -5.47
N LEU A 41 1.73 4.87 -4.58
CA LEU A 41 0.83 4.91 -3.45
C LEU A 41 0.33 6.33 -3.25
N GLU A 42 -0.98 6.50 -3.08
CA GLU A 42 -1.57 7.81 -2.83
C GLU A 42 -2.54 7.71 -1.66
N PRO A 43 -2.55 8.70 -0.75
CA PRO A 43 -3.61 8.76 0.25
C PRO A 43 -4.94 8.96 -0.45
N PRO A 44 -6.01 8.28 -0.01
CA PRO A 44 -7.33 8.50 -0.61
C PRO A 44 -7.81 9.94 -0.32
N PRO A 45 -8.60 10.53 -1.23
CA PRO A 45 -9.00 11.94 -1.08
C PRO A 45 -9.80 12.21 0.19
N GLN A 46 -10.53 11.23 0.68
CA GLN A 46 -11.36 11.38 1.89
C GLN A 46 -10.57 11.26 3.18
N ALA A 47 -9.31 10.82 3.12
CA ALA A 47 -8.50 10.63 4.31
C ALA A 47 -7.84 11.93 4.75
N PRO A 48 -7.50 12.06 6.04
CA PRO A 48 -6.61 13.13 6.46
C PRO A 48 -5.28 13.06 5.73
N ALA A 49 -4.52 14.15 5.72
CA ALA A 49 -3.24 14.20 5.03
C ALA A 49 -2.32 13.07 5.48
N LEU A 50 -1.74 12.37 4.53
CA LEU A 50 -0.82 11.24 4.76
C LEU A 50 -1.41 10.15 5.65
N HIS A 51 -2.72 9.90 5.48
CA HIS A 51 -3.38 8.77 6.12
C HIS A 51 -3.93 7.83 5.07
N PHE A 52 -4.07 6.57 5.42
CA PHE A 52 -4.33 5.49 4.47
C PHE A 52 -5.34 4.51 5.05
N GLY A 53 -6.05 3.83 4.17
CA GLY A 53 -7.02 2.82 4.56
C GLY A 53 -6.56 1.42 4.19
N GLY A 54 -7.52 0.48 4.27
CA GLY A 54 -7.25 -0.92 3.97
C GLY A 54 -6.80 -1.18 2.54
N ALA A 55 -7.32 -0.40 1.58
CA ALA A 55 -6.94 -0.54 0.18
C ALA A 55 -5.46 -0.23 -0.03
N GLU A 56 -4.97 0.81 0.63
CA GLU A 56 -3.57 1.20 0.52
C GLU A 56 -2.66 0.20 1.23
N LEU A 57 -3.10 -0.32 2.37
CA LEU A 57 -2.38 -1.38 3.05
C LEU A 57 -2.21 -2.59 2.13
N ALA A 58 -3.28 -3.01 1.49
CA ALA A 58 -3.24 -4.15 0.56
C ALA A 58 -2.32 -3.86 -0.63
N ARG A 59 -2.33 -2.62 -1.12
CA ARG A 59 -1.48 -2.22 -2.23
C ARG A 59 -0.01 -2.29 -1.88
N VAL A 60 0.39 -1.81 -0.69
CA VAL A 60 1.78 -1.90 -0.25
C VAL A 60 2.21 -3.36 -0.15
N ARG A 61 1.37 -4.22 0.39
CA ARG A 61 1.66 -5.64 0.50
C ARG A 61 1.84 -6.28 -0.89
N ARG A 62 0.98 -5.91 -1.84
CA ARG A 62 1.07 -6.41 -3.21
C ARG A 62 2.37 -5.98 -3.87
N ILE A 63 2.73 -4.71 -3.72
CA ILE A 63 3.97 -4.18 -4.29
C ILE A 63 5.18 -4.94 -3.73
N ARG A 64 5.20 -5.14 -2.42
CA ARG A 64 6.28 -5.90 -1.79
C ARG A 64 6.37 -7.31 -2.30
N ARG A 65 5.22 -7.96 -2.48
CA ARG A 65 5.19 -9.32 -3.00
C ARG A 65 5.75 -9.39 -4.41
N LEU A 66 5.35 -8.44 -5.27
CA LEU A 66 5.84 -8.39 -6.63
C LEU A 66 7.36 -8.19 -6.67
N GLN A 67 7.87 -7.32 -5.82
CA GLN A 67 9.31 -7.10 -5.73
C GLN A 67 10.05 -8.36 -5.30
N HIS A 68 9.50 -9.06 -4.32
CA HIS A 68 10.10 -10.27 -3.80
C HIS A 68 10.04 -11.42 -4.82
N ASP A 69 8.86 -11.66 -5.40
CA ASP A 69 8.64 -12.81 -6.27
C ASP A 69 9.38 -12.69 -7.61
N PHE A 70 9.53 -11.47 -8.10
CA PHE A 70 10.14 -11.22 -9.41
C PHE A 70 11.50 -10.52 -9.31
N ASP A 71 11.98 -10.32 -8.09
CA ASP A 71 13.25 -9.60 -7.85
C ASP A 71 13.25 -8.26 -8.62
N ALA A 72 12.15 -7.54 -8.56
CA ALA A 72 11.90 -6.39 -9.39
C ALA A 72 12.17 -5.09 -8.64
N ASN A 73 12.63 -4.08 -9.35
CA ASN A 73 12.70 -2.72 -8.81
C ASN A 73 11.32 -2.06 -8.90
N LEU A 74 11.17 -0.88 -8.31
CA LEU A 74 9.87 -0.21 -8.27
C LEU A 74 9.38 0.22 -9.66
N GLN A 75 10.28 0.53 -10.58
CA GLN A 75 9.88 0.89 -11.94
C GLN A 75 9.27 -0.31 -12.67
N SER A 76 9.86 -1.48 -12.49
CA SER A 76 9.30 -2.70 -13.05
C SER A 76 7.97 -3.06 -12.42
N VAL A 77 7.82 -2.85 -11.12
CA VAL A 77 6.56 -3.07 -10.42
C VAL A 77 5.47 -2.16 -10.96
N ALA A 78 5.80 -0.90 -11.23
CA ALA A 78 4.84 0.05 -11.80
C ALA A 78 4.30 -0.47 -13.14
N VAL A 79 5.16 -0.99 -13.98
CA VAL A 79 4.74 -1.58 -15.26
C VAL A 79 3.87 -2.81 -15.03
N MET A 80 4.25 -3.67 -14.10
CA MET A 80 3.47 -4.87 -13.77
C MET A 80 2.06 -4.51 -13.30
N LEU A 81 1.94 -3.51 -12.45
CA LEU A 81 0.65 -3.07 -11.95
C LEU A 81 -0.23 -2.51 -13.07
N ASP A 82 0.35 -1.74 -13.97
CA ASP A 82 -0.38 -1.20 -15.11
C ASP A 82 -0.91 -2.33 -16.00
N LEU A 83 -0.10 -3.34 -16.23
CA LEU A 83 -0.51 -4.49 -17.05
C LEU A 83 -1.63 -5.29 -16.38
N ILE A 84 -1.53 -5.50 -15.06
CA ILE A 84 -2.56 -6.20 -14.30
C ILE A 84 -3.87 -5.43 -14.36
N ASP A 85 -3.82 -4.13 -14.14
CA ASP A 85 -5.01 -3.28 -14.18
C ASP A 85 -5.64 -3.27 -15.58
N ALA A 86 -4.82 -3.27 -16.63
CA ALA A 86 -5.32 -3.31 -18.00
C ALA A 86 -6.03 -4.63 -18.31
N ASP A 87 -5.52 -5.74 -17.77
CA ASP A 87 -6.11 -7.05 -18.00
C ASP A 87 -7.45 -7.25 -17.29
N LEU A 88 -7.75 -6.43 -16.31
CA LEU A 88 -8.98 -6.51 -15.55
C LEU A 88 -10.16 -5.78 -16.21
N ILE A 89 -9.92 -5.10 -17.29
CA ILE A 89 -10.96 -4.30 -17.98
C ILE A 89 -11.76 -5.14 -18.98
#